data_e05155246847ee68fd67c6b838532e03
#
_entry.id   e05155246847ee68fd67c6b838532e03
#
_cell.length_a   1.000
_cell.length_b   1.000
_cell.length_c   1.000
_cell.angle_alpha   90.00
_cell.angle_beta   90.00
_cell.angle_gamma   90.00
#
_symmetry.space_group_name_H-M   'P 1'
#
loop_
_entity.id
_entity.type
_entity.pdbx_description
1 polymer ?
#
loop_
_entity_poly.entity_id
_entity_poly.type
_entity_poly.pdbx_seq_one_letter_code
_entity_poly.pdbx_strand_id
1 'polypeptide(L)'
;MALKSRSANLIEDITDAPSGAGATLTDLSVARDKAQTQQQELASLKQQASRLNHLLQVMPAGVVVIDGQGIVRQANEQAKVFLGEPLEGELWRTIIARSFKPRADDGHEVSLYDGRRVKLSITPLVNEPGQLIVLTDLTETRQLQARLSHLQRLSSLGKMVASLAHQIRTPLSAAMLYAANLTRKGLGADASHQFANKLQDRLKELENQVNDMLLFAKSGEQQVVNDISVATLFDAIEPTAQTMAVGMNQTLVFKGQHIDARITGNLTAXQGAVLXXIQNAXQISPXESTIQVQXRVSNRWLVVAVSXQGPGITDATKQXXXEPXFTTKTHGTGLGLAVVQSVAKAHQGKIQVTNLPEGGACFAMMLPRAFSSDVEPLTSVKEG
;
A
#
# COMPACT_ATOMS: atom_id res chain seq x y z
N MET A 1 -10.24 57.47 5.67
CA MET A 1 -10.50 58.89 5.52
C MET A 1 -9.20 59.69 5.70
N ALA A 2 -8.11 59.30 5.05
CA ALA A 2 -6.80 59.98 5.17
C ALA A 2 -5.93 59.85 3.91
N LEU A 3 -6.52 59.97 2.74
CA LEU A 3 -5.78 59.88 1.47
C LEU A 3 -6.22 60.93 0.43
N LYS A 4 -6.91 62.03 0.88
CA LYS A 4 -7.36 63.08 -0.04
C LYS A 4 -6.77 64.49 0.21
N SER A 5 -5.75 64.62 1.09
CA SER A 5 -5.24 65.94 1.41
C SER A 5 -3.78 66.20 0.97
N ARG A 6 -3.19 65.41 0.11
CA ARG A 6 -1.81 65.59 -0.36
C ARG A 6 -1.69 66.05 -1.81
N SER A 7 -2.79 66.29 -2.52
CA SER A 7 -2.72 66.68 -3.94
C SER A 7 -2.91 68.17 -4.20
N ALA A 8 -3.09 68.97 -3.16
CA ALA A 8 -3.40 70.37 -3.37
C ALA A 8 -2.25 71.41 -3.19
N ASN A 9 -1.10 70.92 -2.66
CA ASN A 9 0.01 71.90 -2.34
C ASN A 9 1.25 71.74 -3.25
N LEU A 10 1.08 71.22 -4.48
CA LEU A 10 2.22 71.07 -5.39
C LEU A 10 2.15 72.01 -6.61
N ILE A 11 1.32 73.10 -6.57
CA ILE A 11 1.14 73.96 -7.75
C ILE A 11 1.66 75.41 -7.52
N GLU A 12 2.10 75.78 -6.29
CA GLU A 12 2.49 77.16 -6.00
C GLU A 12 4.01 77.42 -5.97
N ASP A 13 4.87 76.47 -6.26
CA ASP A 13 6.34 76.66 -6.18
C ASP A 13 7.05 76.57 -7.53
N ILE A 14 6.37 76.99 -8.63
CA ILE A 14 7.02 76.96 -9.95
C ILE A 14 6.96 78.41 -10.53
N THR A 15 7.51 79.42 -9.82
CA THR A 15 7.71 80.71 -10.41
C THR A 15 9.11 81.34 -10.17
N ASP A 16 10.12 80.46 -9.89
CA ASP A 16 11.50 80.95 -9.95
C ASP A 16 12.43 79.88 -10.47
N ALA A 17 12.43 79.64 -11.80
CA ALA A 17 13.47 78.84 -12.46
C ALA A 17 14.21 79.76 -13.45
N PRO A 18 15.55 79.68 -13.43
CA PRO A 18 16.32 80.49 -14.40
C PRO A 18 16.06 79.96 -15.82
N SER A 19 15.91 80.88 -16.72
CA SER A 19 15.72 80.68 -18.14
C SER A 19 16.97 79.96 -18.74
N GLY A 20 16.84 78.69 -19.01
CA GLY A 20 17.92 77.96 -19.67
C GLY A 20 17.72 76.42 -19.71
N ALA A 21 16.85 75.98 -20.54
CA ALA A 21 16.86 74.74 -21.27
C ALA A 21 15.47 74.49 -21.89
N GLY A 22 15.30 74.91 -23.10
CA GLY A 22 14.12 74.57 -23.88
C GLY A 22 14.09 73.06 -24.15
N ALA A 23 13.36 72.33 -23.34
CA ALA A 23 12.97 71.02 -23.73
C ALA A 23 12.15 71.17 -25.00
N THR A 24 12.68 70.68 -26.10
CA THR A 24 12.03 70.78 -27.39
C THR A 24 10.72 69.98 -27.40
N LEU A 25 9.72 70.42 -28.17
CA LEU A 25 8.49 69.63 -28.35
C LEU A 25 8.77 68.16 -28.70
N THR A 26 9.91 67.93 -29.31
CA THR A 26 10.43 66.61 -29.64
C THR A 26 10.76 65.77 -28.39
N ASP A 27 11.40 66.35 -27.36
CA ASP A 27 11.76 65.64 -26.13
C ASP A 27 10.51 65.21 -25.33
N LEU A 28 9.49 66.09 -25.32
CA LEU A 28 8.20 65.78 -24.67
C LEU A 28 7.43 64.68 -25.40
N SER A 29 7.50 64.63 -26.75
CA SER A 29 6.84 63.60 -27.52
C SER A 29 7.52 62.25 -27.29
N VAL A 30 8.86 62.20 -27.25
CA VAL A 30 9.65 61.01 -26.98
C VAL A 30 9.39 60.47 -25.56
N ALA A 31 9.30 61.36 -24.56
CA ALA A 31 8.98 60.97 -23.19
C ALA A 31 7.56 60.40 -23.08
N ARG A 32 6.60 61.00 -23.80
CA ARG A 32 5.19 60.50 -23.84
C ARG A 32 5.10 59.14 -24.50
N ASP A 33 5.80 58.91 -25.62
CA ASP A 33 5.83 57.63 -26.33
C ASP A 33 6.45 56.55 -25.47
N LYS A 34 7.55 56.81 -24.75
CA LYS A 34 8.16 55.91 -23.79
C LYS A 34 7.21 55.52 -22.67
N ALA A 35 6.53 56.54 -22.07
CA ALA A 35 5.53 56.30 -21.00
C ALA A 35 4.38 55.43 -21.51
N GLN A 36 3.93 55.66 -22.73
CA GLN A 36 2.86 54.89 -23.37
C GLN A 36 3.27 53.43 -23.62
N THR A 37 4.50 53.23 -24.11
CA THR A 37 5.07 51.88 -24.33
C THR A 37 5.22 51.10 -23.00
N GLN A 38 5.77 51.74 -21.98
CA GLN A 38 5.87 51.15 -20.62
C GLN A 38 4.50 50.77 -20.05
N GLN A 39 3.49 51.65 -20.26
CA GLN A 39 2.14 51.38 -19.80
C GLN A 39 1.52 50.19 -20.50
N GLN A 40 1.77 50.05 -21.83
CA GLN A 40 1.33 48.88 -22.63
C GLN A 40 2.03 47.59 -22.18
N GLU A 41 3.36 47.63 -21.97
CA GLU A 41 4.14 46.50 -21.45
C GLU A 41 3.62 46.05 -20.07
N LEU A 42 3.39 47.00 -19.16
CA LEU A 42 2.86 46.73 -17.82
C LEU A 42 1.46 46.07 -17.91
N ALA A 43 0.60 46.59 -18.80
CA ALA A 43 -0.73 46.04 -19.01
C ALA A 43 -0.67 44.60 -19.53
N SER A 44 0.24 44.32 -20.51
CA SER A 44 0.43 42.98 -21.06
C SER A 44 0.97 41.98 -20.01
N LEU A 45 1.93 42.42 -19.18
CA LEU A 45 2.48 41.61 -18.08
C LEU A 45 1.40 41.30 -17.03
N LYS A 46 0.59 42.25 -16.68
CA LYS A 46 -0.55 42.07 -15.74
C LYS A 46 -1.55 41.06 -16.31
N GLN A 47 -1.84 41.15 -17.61
CA GLN A 47 -2.77 40.25 -18.27
C GLN A 47 -2.20 38.81 -18.28
N GLN A 48 -0.91 38.64 -18.57
CA GLN A 48 -0.24 37.33 -18.55
C GLN A 48 -0.24 36.73 -17.15
N ALA A 49 0.11 37.53 -16.14
CA ALA A 49 0.10 37.11 -14.73
C ALA A 49 -1.30 36.67 -14.28
N SER A 50 -2.33 37.48 -14.65
CA SER A 50 -3.73 37.13 -14.34
C SER A 50 -4.15 35.82 -15.01
N ARG A 51 -3.76 35.62 -16.26
CA ARG A 51 -4.06 34.40 -17.00
C ARG A 51 -3.39 33.15 -16.36
N LEU A 52 -2.11 33.29 -15.98
CA LEU A 52 -1.38 32.22 -15.33
C LEU A 52 -2.01 31.88 -13.97
N ASN A 53 -2.37 32.90 -13.20
CA ASN A 53 -3.03 32.67 -11.92
C ASN A 53 -4.38 31.99 -12.11
N HIS A 54 -5.17 32.39 -13.09
CA HIS A 54 -6.44 31.72 -13.40
C HIS A 54 -6.23 30.24 -13.76
N LEU A 55 -5.23 29.92 -14.59
CA LEU A 55 -4.90 28.54 -14.95
C LEU A 55 -4.54 27.71 -13.70
N LEU A 56 -3.75 28.26 -12.79
CA LEU A 56 -3.41 27.61 -11.51
C LEU A 56 -4.66 27.33 -10.68
N GLN A 57 -5.60 28.31 -10.63
CA GLN A 57 -6.82 28.14 -9.83
C GLN A 57 -7.76 27.06 -10.36
N VAL A 58 -7.83 26.85 -11.70
CA VAL A 58 -8.72 25.86 -12.31
C VAL A 58 -8.09 24.46 -12.47
N MET A 59 -6.82 24.29 -12.09
CA MET A 59 -6.16 22.98 -12.17
C MET A 59 -6.85 21.96 -11.27
N PRO A 60 -7.09 20.71 -11.75
CA PRO A 60 -7.70 19.66 -10.93
C PRO A 60 -6.74 19.05 -9.89
N ALA A 61 -5.52 19.55 -9.80
CA ALA A 61 -4.51 19.16 -8.80
C ALA A 61 -4.36 20.28 -7.77
N GLY A 62 -4.17 19.92 -6.52
CA GLY A 62 -3.81 20.89 -5.48
C GLY A 62 -2.38 21.37 -5.71
N VAL A 63 -2.21 22.70 -5.78
CA VAL A 63 -0.91 23.32 -5.97
C VAL A 63 -0.63 24.23 -4.78
N VAL A 64 0.53 24.02 -4.14
CA VAL A 64 0.98 24.82 -2.99
C VAL A 64 2.42 25.26 -3.26
N VAL A 65 2.69 26.54 -3.07
CA VAL A 65 4.05 27.11 -3.14
C VAL A 65 4.47 27.49 -1.73
N ILE A 66 5.61 26.97 -1.29
CA ILE A 66 6.19 27.31 0.01
C ILE A 66 7.55 27.99 -0.20
N ASP A 67 7.87 28.93 0.69
CA ASP A 67 9.16 29.61 0.67
C ASP A 67 10.27 28.81 1.37
N GLY A 68 11.47 29.40 1.44
CA GLY A 68 12.64 28.77 2.09
C GLY A 68 12.49 28.59 3.61
N GLN A 69 11.49 29.17 4.23
CA GLN A 69 11.17 29.01 5.65
C GLN A 69 10.03 27.99 5.88
N GLY A 70 9.47 27.45 4.80
CA GLY A 70 8.36 26.49 4.86
C GLY A 70 7.00 27.14 5.06
N ILE A 71 6.85 28.45 4.78
CA ILE A 71 5.57 29.16 4.87
C ILE A 71 4.89 29.09 3.50
N VAL A 72 3.60 28.78 3.50
CA VAL A 72 2.79 28.75 2.26
C VAL A 72 2.61 30.19 1.75
N ARG A 73 3.09 30.43 0.54
CA ARG A 73 2.96 31.73 -0.14
C ARG A 73 1.79 31.80 -1.10
N GLN A 74 1.43 30.64 -1.68
CA GLN A 74 0.32 30.56 -2.63
C GLN A 74 -0.29 29.17 -2.59
N ALA A 75 -1.62 29.09 -2.71
CA ALA A 75 -2.35 27.83 -2.84
C ALA A 75 -3.53 28.04 -3.80
N ASN A 76 -3.79 27.03 -4.62
CA ASN A 76 -4.96 27.07 -5.51
C ASN A 76 -6.21 26.52 -4.79
N GLU A 77 -7.37 26.70 -5.41
CA GLU A 77 -8.66 26.25 -4.84
C GLU A 77 -8.67 24.73 -4.56
N GLN A 78 -8.06 23.94 -5.44
CA GLN A 78 -8.02 22.49 -5.25
C GLN A 78 -7.18 22.10 -4.01
N ALA A 79 -6.09 22.83 -3.73
CA ALA A 79 -5.30 22.62 -2.51
C ALA A 79 -6.12 22.92 -1.25
N LYS A 80 -6.95 23.98 -1.28
CA LYS A 80 -7.85 24.31 -0.16
C LYS A 80 -8.90 23.21 0.06
N VAL A 81 -9.44 22.65 -1.03
CA VAL A 81 -10.38 21.52 -0.96
C VAL A 81 -9.75 20.28 -0.35
N PHE A 82 -8.46 20.00 -0.62
CA PHE A 82 -7.76 18.83 -0.10
C PHE A 82 -7.31 19.03 1.35
N LEU A 83 -6.76 20.21 1.68
CA LEU A 83 -6.03 20.44 2.93
C LEU A 83 -6.80 21.27 3.96
N GLY A 84 -7.92 21.87 3.53
CA GLY A 84 -8.69 22.79 4.37
C GLY A 84 -8.04 24.18 4.46
N GLU A 85 -8.77 25.14 4.99
CA GLU A 85 -8.29 26.51 5.19
C GLU A 85 -8.00 26.77 6.68
N PRO A 86 -7.14 27.75 7.02
CA PRO A 86 -6.31 28.57 6.15
C PRO A 86 -5.05 27.84 5.64
N LEU A 87 -4.55 28.22 4.47
CA LEU A 87 -3.29 27.68 3.92
C LEU A 87 -2.22 28.76 3.81
N GLU A 88 -2.54 29.90 3.16
CA GLU A 88 -1.56 30.95 2.92
C GLU A 88 -1.16 31.64 4.24
N GLY A 89 0.16 31.77 4.43
CA GLY A 89 0.74 32.31 5.64
C GLY A 89 1.03 31.28 6.73
N GLU A 90 0.52 30.06 6.58
CA GLU A 90 0.73 28.98 7.55
C GLU A 90 2.03 28.21 7.26
N LEU A 91 2.60 27.63 8.30
CA LEU A 91 3.74 26.72 8.16
C LEU A 91 3.27 25.39 7.57
N TRP A 92 3.97 24.89 6.56
CA TRP A 92 3.63 23.62 5.89
C TRP A 92 3.55 22.44 6.88
N ARG A 93 4.45 22.39 7.88
CA ARG A 93 4.41 21.36 8.92
C ARG A 93 3.09 21.35 9.72
N THR A 94 2.49 22.53 9.96
CA THR A 94 1.19 22.65 10.64
C THR A 94 0.07 22.05 9.78
N ILE A 95 0.12 22.35 8.47
CA ILE A 95 -0.84 21.82 7.51
C ILE A 95 -0.70 20.30 7.41
N ILE A 96 0.53 19.77 7.38
CA ILE A 96 0.78 18.32 7.40
C ILE A 96 0.09 17.67 8.61
N ALA A 97 0.34 18.20 9.80
CA ALA A 97 -0.21 17.64 11.05
C ALA A 97 -1.75 17.66 11.08
N ARG A 98 -2.36 18.70 10.44
CA ARG A 98 -3.81 18.89 10.43
C ARG A 98 -4.51 18.06 9.35
N SER A 99 -3.93 17.95 8.16
CA SER A 99 -4.65 17.49 6.96
C SER A 99 -4.28 16.06 6.56
N PHE A 100 -3.08 15.60 6.90
CA PHE A 100 -2.57 14.29 6.50
C PHE A 100 -2.73 13.29 7.63
N LYS A 101 -3.19 12.09 7.28
CA LYS A 101 -3.26 10.93 8.18
C LYS A 101 -2.51 9.78 7.49
N PRO A 102 -1.17 9.80 7.51
CA PRO A 102 -0.40 8.77 6.80
C PRO A 102 -0.81 7.39 7.27
N ARG A 103 -1.00 6.49 6.31
CA ARG A 103 -1.27 5.08 6.54
C ARG A 103 -0.09 4.26 6.01
N ALA A 104 0.16 3.13 6.61
CA ALA A 104 1.30 2.31 6.19
C ALA A 104 1.10 1.68 4.80
N ASP A 105 -0.12 1.66 4.29
CA ASP A 105 -0.42 1.21 2.95
C ASP A 105 -0.34 2.32 1.89
N ASP A 106 0.04 3.52 2.28
CA ASP A 106 0.13 4.67 1.36
C ASP A 106 1.25 4.51 0.31
N GLY A 107 2.37 3.90 0.65
CA GLY A 107 3.49 3.72 -0.29
C GLY A 107 4.12 5.06 -0.70
N HIS A 108 3.90 5.46 -1.96
CA HIS A 108 4.33 6.76 -2.51
C HIS A 108 3.19 7.80 -2.51
N GLU A 109 2.10 7.50 -1.84
CA GLU A 109 0.92 8.35 -1.69
C GLU A 109 0.79 8.72 -0.21
N VAL A 110 -0.15 9.58 0.11
CA VAL A 110 -0.46 9.89 1.51
C VAL A 110 -1.98 9.98 1.64
N SER A 111 -2.50 9.39 2.71
CA SER A 111 -3.93 9.49 3.05
C SER A 111 -4.20 10.81 3.75
N LEU A 112 -5.34 11.42 3.44
CA LEU A 112 -5.87 12.57 4.16
C LEU A 112 -6.85 12.10 5.25
N TYR A 113 -7.17 13.00 6.20
CA TYR A 113 -8.12 12.69 7.28
C TYR A 113 -9.52 12.38 6.75
N ASP A 114 -9.90 12.94 5.61
CA ASP A 114 -11.21 12.71 4.98
C ASP A 114 -11.28 11.37 4.20
N GLY A 115 -10.18 10.64 4.13
CA GLY A 115 -10.10 9.33 3.47
C GLY A 115 -9.61 9.37 2.03
N ARG A 116 -9.42 10.54 1.45
CA ARG A 116 -8.83 10.65 0.10
C ARG A 116 -7.37 10.23 0.11
N ARG A 117 -6.90 9.68 -1.03
CA ARG A 117 -5.48 9.34 -1.24
C ARG A 117 -4.88 10.29 -2.26
N VAL A 118 -3.85 10.99 -1.85
CA VAL A 118 -3.17 11.96 -2.71
C VAL A 118 -1.71 11.56 -2.93
N LYS A 119 -1.25 11.78 -4.15
CA LYS A 119 0.18 11.69 -4.48
C LYS A 119 0.78 13.07 -4.33
N LEU A 120 1.88 13.16 -3.57
CA LEU A 120 2.66 14.39 -3.45
C LEU A 120 3.85 14.35 -4.40
N SER A 121 4.02 15.43 -5.16
CA SER A 121 5.21 15.68 -5.97
C SER A 121 5.81 17.01 -5.51
N ILE A 122 7.06 16.98 -5.07
CA ILE A 122 7.76 18.14 -4.53
C ILE A 122 8.90 18.51 -5.48
N THR A 123 8.92 19.73 -5.93
CA THR A 123 9.93 20.26 -6.87
C THR A 123 10.50 21.56 -6.30
N PRO A 124 11.83 21.70 -6.18
CA PRO A 124 12.42 22.97 -5.74
C PRO A 124 12.20 24.07 -6.78
N LEU A 125 12.03 25.30 -6.33
CA LEU A 125 11.95 26.47 -7.21
C LEU A 125 13.35 26.82 -7.73
N VAL A 126 13.44 27.21 -9.00
CA VAL A 126 14.76 27.39 -9.65
C VAL A 126 15.40 28.73 -9.28
N ASN A 127 14.59 29.79 -9.15
CA ASN A 127 15.09 31.16 -9.05
C ASN A 127 14.96 31.77 -7.64
N GLU A 128 14.39 31.01 -6.68
CA GLU A 128 14.19 31.49 -5.31
C GLU A 128 14.16 30.30 -4.34
N PRO A 129 14.54 30.52 -3.07
CA PRO A 129 14.46 29.45 -2.08
C PRO A 129 13.00 29.12 -1.80
N GLY A 130 12.63 27.85 -2.03
CA GLY A 130 11.25 27.38 -1.85
C GLY A 130 10.98 26.12 -2.63
N GLN A 131 9.74 25.64 -2.52
CA GLN A 131 9.30 24.39 -3.17
C GLN A 131 7.88 24.54 -3.71
N LEU A 132 7.66 23.92 -4.85
CA LEU A 132 6.33 23.67 -5.42
C LEU A 132 5.88 22.28 -5.01
N ILE A 133 4.71 22.19 -4.39
CA ILE A 133 4.08 20.93 -3.96
C ILE A 133 2.81 20.75 -4.79
N VAL A 134 2.73 19.61 -5.47
CA VAL A 134 1.55 19.25 -6.27
C VAL A 134 0.91 18.02 -5.63
N LEU A 135 -0.39 18.12 -5.35
CA LEU A 135 -1.22 17.05 -4.79
C LEU A 135 -2.18 16.55 -5.87
N THR A 136 -2.06 15.28 -6.22
CA THR A 136 -2.95 14.64 -7.20
C THR A 136 -3.85 13.63 -6.48
N ASP A 137 -5.16 13.77 -6.61
CA ASP A 137 -6.12 12.82 -6.03
C ASP A 137 -6.09 11.52 -6.84
N LEU A 138 -5.81 10.41 -6.16
CA LEU A 138 -5.78 9.08 -6.74
C LEU A 138 -6.89 8.17 -6.17
N THR A 139 -7.83 8.73 -5.42
CA THR A 139 -8.87 7.97 -4.71
C THR A 139 -9.70 7.10 -5.67
N GLU A 140 -10.22 7.70 -6.72
CA GLU A 140 -11.01 6.99 -7.73
C GLU A 140 -10.17 5.94 -8.47
N THR A 141 -8.95 6.30 -8.85
CA THR A 141 -8.01 5.39 -9.53
C THR A 141 -7.76 4.14 -8.68
N ARG A 142 -7.54 4.33 -7.39
CA ARG A 142 -7.32 3.21 -6.45
C ARG A 142 -8.57 2.34 -6.29
N GLN A 143 -9.74 2.96 -6.21
CA GLN A 143 -11.01 2.22 -6.14
C GLN A 143 -11.23 1.38 -7.39
N LEU A 144 -10.98 1.94 -8.56
CA LEU A 144 -11.11 1.23 -9.83
C LEU A 144 -10.10 0.07 -9.92
N GLN A 145 -8.85 0.29 -9.51
CA GLN A 145 -7.82 -0.75 -9.47
C GLN A 145 -8.23 -1.90 -8.53
N ALA A 146 -8.79 -1.59 -7.37
CA ALA A 146 -9.28 -2.60 -6.41
C ALA A 146 -10.44 -3.41 -7.02
N ARG A 147 -11.40 -2.74 -7.66
CA ARG A 147 -12.52 -3.40 -8.34
C ARG A 147 -12.04 -4.31 -9.48
N LEU A 148 -11.11 -3.83 -10.30
CA LEU A 148 -10.53 -4.61 -11.40
C LEU A 148 -9.83 -5.86 -10.87
N SER A 149 -9.03 -5.72 -9.82
CA SER A 149 -8.34 -6.86 -9.18
C SER A 149 -9.34 -7.89 -8.64
N HIS A 150 -10.44 -7.42 -8.04
CA HIS A 150 -11.51 -8.29 -7.55
C HIS A 150 -12.18 -9.05 -8.72
N LEU A 151 -12.55 -8.34 -9.79
CA LEU A 151 -13.17 -8.94 -10.97
C LEU A 151 -12.23 -9.95 -11.65
N GLN A 152 -10.94 -9.65 -11.71
CA GLN A 152 -9.94 -10.57 -12.27
C GLN A 152 -9.87 -11.88 -11.46
N ARG A 153 -9.92 -11.79 -10.11
CA ARG A 153 -9.95 -12.97 -9.25
C ARG A 153 -11.22 -13.79 -9.47
N LEU A 154 -12.38 -13.13 -9.52
CA LEU A 154 -13.65 -13.80 -9.81
C LEU A 154 -13.66 -14.46 -11.19
N SER A 155 -13.11 -13.79 -12.19
CA SER A 155 -12.98 -14.34 -13.54
C SER A 155 -12.06 -15.56 -13.56
N SER A 156 -10.93 -15.50 -12.83
CA SER A 156 -10.03 -16.65 -12.69
C SER A 156 -10.73 -17.82 -12.01
N LEU A 157 -11.48 -17.55 -10.94
CA LEU A 157 -12.28 -18.57 -10.25
C LEU A 157 -13.34 -19.17 -11.20
N GLY A 158 -14.02 -18.31 -11.99
CA GLY A 158 -14.99 -18.76 -13.00
C GLY A 158 -14.39 -19.71 -14.04
N LYS A 159 -13.19 -19.41 -14.52
CA LYS A 159 -12.47 -20.29 -15.48
C LYS A 159 -12.11 -21.65 -14.88
N MET A 160 -11.99 -21.72 -13.56
CA MET A 160 -11.59 -22.93 -12.83
C MET A 160 -12.79 -23.74 -12.31
N VAL A 161 -14.03 -23.26 -12.47
CA VAL A 161 -15.22 -23.90 -11.90
C VAL A 161 -15.30 -25.39 -12.26
N ALA A 162 -15.00 -25.77 -13.51
CA ALA A 162 -15.02 -27.19 -13.91
C ALA A 162 -13.98 -28.04 -13.15
N SER A 163 -12.76 -27.51 -12.99
CA SER A 163 -11.71 -28.19 -12.24
C SER A 163 -12.05 -28.30 -10.76
N LEU A 164 -12.53 -27.19 -10.17
CA LEU A 164 -12.95 -27.15 -8.76
C LEU A 164 -14.11 -28.09 -8.49
N ALA A 165 -15.10 -28.15 -9.40
CA ALA A 165 -16.21 -29.11 -9.30
C ALA A 165 -15.71 -30.56 -9.29
N HIS A 166 -14.72 -30.87 -10.12
CA HIS A 166 -14.11 -32.19 -10.14
C HIS A 166 -13.36 -32.50 -8.84
N GLN A 167 -12.59 -31.52 -8.34
CA GLN A 167 -11.84 -31.64 -7.08
C GLN A 167 -12.76 -31.82 -5.87
N ILE A 168 -13.93 -31.19 -5.84
CA ILE A 168 -14.94 -31.36 -4.79
C ILE A 168 -15.64 -32.71 -4.91
N ARG A 169 -15.97 -33.14 -6.14
CA ARG A 169 -16.70 -34.41 -6.39
C ARG A 169 -15.94 -35.61 -5.85
N THR A 170 -14.63 -35.66 -6.01
CA THR A 170 -13.80 -36.81 -5.63
C THR A 170 -13.83 -37.07 -4.11
N PRO A 171 -13.48 -36.16 -3.22
CA PRO A 171 -13.60 -36.40 -1.77
C PRO A 171 -15.05 -36.57 -1.31
N LEU A 172 -16.01 -35.90 -1.95
CA LEU A 172 -17.44 -36.05 -1.64
C LEU A 172 -17.91 -37.48 -1.94
N SER A 173 -17.57 -38.02 -3.11
CA SER A 173 -17.91 -39.41 -3.48
C SER A 173 -17.26 -40.41 -2.52
N ALA A 174 -16.03 -40.18 -2.12
CA ALA A 174 -15.34 -41.04 -1.14
C ALA A 174 -16.03 -40.96 0.25
N ALA A 175 -16.41 -39.74 0.68
CA ALA A 175 -17.13 -39.53 1.95
C ALA A 175 -18.47 -40.29 1.95
N MET A 176 -19.22 -40.19 0.85
CA MET A 176 -20.50 -40.89 0.67
C MET A 176 -20.31 -42.41 0.73
N LEU A 177 -19.23 -42.93 0.11
CA LEU A 177 -18.91 -44.37 0.16
C LEU A 177 -18.59 -44.80 1.60
N TYR A 178 -17.78 -44.07 2.35
CA TYR A 178 -17.48 -44.38 3.74
C TYR A 178 -18.73 -44.30 4.62
N ALA A 179 -19.57 -43.31 4.43
CA ALA A 179 -20.86 -43.20 5.13
C ALA A 179 -21.77 -44.39 4.83
N ALA A 180 -21.85 -44.81 3.57
CA ALA A 180 -22.65 -45.98 3.16
C ALA A 180 -22.12 -47.26 3.80
N ASN A 181 -20.80 -47.40 3.92
CA ASN A 181 -20.21 -48.60 4.60
C ASN A 181 -20.55 -48.61 6.10
N LEU A 182 -20.62 -47.47 6.76
CA LEU A 182 -21.00 -47.36 8.17
C LEU A 182 -22.42 -47.84 8.45
N THR A 183 -23.33 -47.83 7.46
CA THR A 183 -24.70 -48.29 7.62
C THR A 183 -24.86 -49.80 7.40
N ARG A 184 -23.79 -50.53 7.05
CA ARG A 184 -23.86 -51.99 6.78
C ARG A 184 -24.01 -52.78 8.10
N LYS A 185 -24.96 -53.69 8.13
CA LYS A 185 -25.15 -54.61 9.28
C LYS A 185 -23.96 -55.55 9.44
N GLY A 186 -23.54 -55.78 10.67
CA GLY A 186 -22.45 -56.71 10.98
C GLY A 186 -21.04 -56.12 10.82
N LEU A 187 -20.90 -54.81 10.71
CA LEU A 187 -19.59 -54.16 10.65
C LEU A 187 -18.92 -54.23 12.04
N GLY A 188 -17.72 -54.77 12.09
CA GLY A 188 -16.91 -54.83 13.34
C GLY A 188 -16.52 -53.42 13.82
N ALA A 189 -16.28 -53.27 15.13
CA ALA A 189 -15.97 -51.98 15.75
C ALA A 189 -14.74 -51.30 15.11
N ASP A 190 -13.67 -52.04 14.87
CA ASP A 190 -12.44 -51.53 14.25
C ASP A 190 -12.68 -51.02 12.84
N ALA A 191 -13.44 -51.74 12.01
CA ALA A 191 -13.79 -51.32 10.65
C ALA A 191 -14.69 -50.04 10.70
N SER A 192 -15.61 -49.98 11.68
CA SER A 192 -16.47 -48.83 11.88
C SER A 192 -15.62 -47.59 12.22
N HIS A 193 -14.68 -47.73 13.15
CA HIS A 193 -13.75 -46.63 13.50
C HIS A 193 -12.91 -46.19 12.28
N GLN A 194 -12.39 -47.13 11.50
CA GLN A 194 -11.61 -46.80 10.30
C GLN A 194 -12.45 -46.02 9.26
N PHE A 195 -13.70 -46.46 9.00
CA PHE A 195 -14.56 -45.75 8.05
C PHE A 195 -14.96 -44.36 8.57
N ALA A 196 -15.22 -44.25 9.88
CA ALA A 196 -15.54 -42.97 10.50
C ALA A 196 -14.38 -41.96 10.37
N ASN A 197 -13.15 -42.44 10.65
CA ASN A 197 -11.94 -41.58 10.51
C ASN A 197 -11.74 -41.16 9.06
N LYS A 198 -11.85 -42.09 8.11
CA LYS A 198 -11.71 -41.78 6.67
C LYS A 198 -12.79 -40.81 6.19
N LEU A 199 -14.01 -40.94 6.69
CA LEU A 199 -15.11 -39.99 6.40
C LEU A 199 -14.75 -38.59 6.91
N GLN A 200 -14.30 -38.50 8.16
CA GLN A 200 -13.89 -37.23 8.77
C GLN A 200 -12.75 -36.57 7.99
N ASP A 201 -11.76 -37.34 7.56
CA ASP A 201 -10.65 -36.85 6.74
C ASP A 201 -11.14 -36.24 5.42
N ARG A 202 -12.08 -36.89 4.72
CA ARG A 202 -12.64 -36.37 3.46
C ARG A 202 -13.47 -35.10 3.68
N LEU A 203 -14.21 -35.02 4.80
CA LEU A 203 -14.98 -33.82 5.14
C LEU A 203 -14.06 -32.64 5.47
N LYS A 204 -12.95 -32.86 6.21
CA LYS A 204 -11.93 -31.84 6.49
C LYS A 204 -11.25 -31.37 5.20
N GLU A 205 -10.97 -32.29 4.28
CA GLU A 205 -10.42 -31.94 2.97
C GLU A 205 -11.35 -30.98 2.21
N LEU A 206 -12.64 -31.29 2.19
CA LEU A 206 -13.68 -30.44 1.55
C LEU A 206 -13.75 -29.07 2.22
N GLU A 207 -13.76 -29.04 3.54
CA GLU A 207 -13.78 -27.79 4.32
C GLU A 207 -12.60 -26.89 3.95
N ASN A 208 -11.40 -27.47 3.91
CA ASN A 208 -10.17 -26.74 3.54
C ASN A 208 -10.27 -26.21 2.11
N GLN A 209 -10.77 -27.00 1.16
CA GLN A 209 -10.95 -26.59 -0.23
C GLN A 209 -11.89 -25.38 -0.35
N VAL A 210 -13.03 -25.41 0.36
CA VAL A 210 -14.01 -24.31 0.36
C VAL A 210 -13.39 -23.05 1.00
N ASN A 211 -12.67 -23.22 2.10
CA ASN A 211 -12.02 -22.10 2.79
C ASN A 211 -10.94 -21.44 1.91
N ASP A 212 -10.14 -22.24 1.20
CA ASP A 212 -9.15 -21.73 0.22
C ASP A 212 -9.84 -20.89 -0.86
N MET A 213 -10.97 -21.36 -1.40
CA MET A 213 -11.73 -20.64 -2.43
C MET A 213 -12.28 -19.31 -1.90
N LEU A 214 -12.86 -19.33 -0.70
CA LEU A 214 -13.40 -18.13 -0.05
C LEU A 214 -12.29 -17.11 0.25
N LEU A 215 -11.15 -17.58 0.74
CA LEU A 215 -10.01 -16.73 1.04
C LEU A 215 -9.45 -16.11 -0.25
N PHE A 216 -9.36 -16.89 -1.33
CA PHE A 216 -8.93 -16.39 -2.65
C PHE A 216 -9.90 -15.34 -3.20
N ALA A 217 -11.20 -15.59 -3.12
CA ALA A 217 -12.23 -14.66 -3.61
C ALA A 217 -12.21 -13.32 -2.84
N LYS A 218 -12.02 -13.40 -1.51
CA LYS A 218 -12.04 -12.22 -0.61
C LYS A 218 -10.69 -11.51 -0.51
N SER A 219 -9.59 -12.13 -0.95
CA SER A 219 -8.27 -11.52 -0.85
C SER A 219 -8.21 -10.23 -1.67
N GLY A 220 -7.81 -9.13 -1.04
CA GLY A 220 -7.72 -7.81 -1.69
C GLY A 220 -8.94 -6.91 -1.52
N GLU A 221 -9.99 -7.33 -0.80
CA GLU A 221 -11.01 -6.40 -0.35
C GLU A 221 -10.40 -5.45 0.70
N GLN A 222 -10.92 -4.23 0.75
CA GLN A 222 -10.50 -3.25 1.77
C GLN A 222 -10.91 -3.78 3.14
N GLN A 223 -9.95 -4.39 3.82
CA GLN A 223 -10.13 -4.90 5.16
C GLN A 223 -9.60 -3.89 6.18
N VAL A 224 -10.12 -3.97 7.39
CA VAL A 224 -9.63 -3.14 8.50
C VAL A 224 -8.14 -3.39 8.67
N VAL A 225 -7.38 -2.32 8.57
CA VAL A 225 -5.91 -2.36 8.62
C VAL A 225 -5.47 -1.86 9.99
N ASN A 226 -4.73 -2.70 10.71
CA ASN A 226 -4.23 -2.41 12.04
C ASN A 226 -2.70 -2.43 12.05
N ASP A 227 -2.13 -1.80 13.06
CA ASP A 227 -0.72 -1.90 13.36
C ASP A 227 -0.49 -3.18 14.17
N ILE A 228 0.25 -4.12 13.61
CA ILE A 228 0.42 -5.49 14.12
C ILE A 228 1.88 -5.68 14.50
N SER A 229 2.15 -6.01 15.78
CA SER A 229 3.48 -6.41 16.22
C SER A 229 3.80 -7.84 15.78
N VAL A 230 5.08 -8.16 15.71
CA VAL A 230 5.54 -9.54 15.46
C VAL A 230 4.97 -10.50 16.51
N ALA A 231 4.96 -10.11 17.77
CA ALA A 231 4.40 -10.91 18.86
C ALA A 231 2.91 -11.22 18.61
N THR A 232 2.10 -10.20 18.30
CA THR A 232 0.67 -10.37 18.00
C THR A 232 0.45 -11.36 16.84
N LEU A 233 1.29 -11.27 15.80
CA LEU A 233 1.19 -12.17 14.66
C LEU A 233 1.51 -13.62 15.05
N PHE A 234 2.56 -13.84 15.84
CA PHE A 234 2.91 -15.18 16.33
C PHE A 234 1.82 -15.75 17.25
N ASP A 235 1.32 -14.95 18.20
CA ASP A 235 0.25 -15.37 19.13
C ASP A 235 -1.01 -15.83 18.34
N ALA A 236 -1.29 -15.20 17.22
CA ALA A 236 -2.42 -15.58 16.36
C ALA A 236 -2.16 -16.89 15.60
N ILE A 237 -0.90 -17.14 15.21
CA ILE A 237 -0.54 -18.27 14.34
C ILE A 237 -0.24 -19.55 15.15
N GLU A 238 0.53 -19.42 16.21
CA GLU A 238 1.18 -20.54 16.91
C GLU A 238 0.20 -21.61 17.40
N PRO A 239 -0.92 -21.31 18.06
CA PRO A 239 -1.82 -22.36 18.59
C PRO A 239 -2.39 -23.26 17.48
N THR A 240 -2.85 -22.64 16.38
CA THR A 240 -3.41 -23.38 15.23
C THR A 240 -2.30 -24.20 14.56
N ALA A 241 -1.14 -23.61 14.33
CA ALA A 241 -0.01 -24.25 13.67
C ALA A 241 0.51 -25.47 14.47
N GLN A 242 0.61 -25.33 15.80
CA GLN A 242 1.03 -26.45 16.66
C GLN A 242 0.04 -27.62 16.58
N THR A 243 -1.27 -27.32 16.60
CA THR A 243 -2.31 -28.35 16.44
C THR A 243 -2.16 -29.08 15.10
N MET A 244 -1.88 -28.36 14.02
CA MET A 244 -1.66 -28.96 12.69
C MET A 244 -0.43 -29.87 12.67
N ALA A 245 0.67 -29.44 13.28
CA ALA A 245 1.93 -30.20 13.32
C ALA A 245 1.78 -31.51 14.11
N VAL A 246 1.13 -31.45 15.28
CA VAL A 246 0.84 -32.63 16.10
C VAL A 246 0.00 -33.66 15.29
N GLY A 247 -1.02 -33.17 14.56
CA GLY A 247 -1.86 -34.05 13.72
C GLY A 247 -1.10 -34.73 12.59
N MET A 248 0.08 -34.23 12.21
CA MET A 248 0.93 -34.80 11.15
C MET A 248 2.18 -35.52 11.71
N ASN A 249 2.28 -35.64 13.03
CA ASN A 249 3.45 -36.22 13.73
C ASN A 249 4.75 -35.47 13.34
N GLN A 250 4.71 -34.15 13.33
CA GLN A 250 5.83 -33.28 12.96
C GLN A 250 6.11 -32.24 14.07
N THR A 251 7.33 -31.74 14.12
CA THR A 251 7.75 -30.73 15.09
C THR A 251 7.74 -29.35 14.43
N LEU A 252 7.15 -28.35 15.10
CA LEU A 252 7.12 -26.98 14.62
C LEU A 252 7.96 -26.11 15.56
N VAL A 253 8.94 -25.41 15.00
CA VAL A 253 9.84 -24.54 15.76
C VAL A 253 9.66 -23.09 15.30
N PHE A 254 9.33 -22.21 16.25
CA PHE A 254 9.19 -20.78 16.00
C PHE A 254 10.46 -20.05 16.43
N LYS A 255 10.94 -19.10 15.59
CA LYS A 255 12.11 -18.26 15.87
C LYS A 255 11.81 -16.80 15.52
N GLY A 256 12.34 -15.89 16.35
CA GLY A 256 12.21 -14.45 16.11
C GLY A 256 10.97 -13.83 16.73
N GLN A 257 10.35 -14.47 17.72
CA GLN A 257 9.15 -13.97 18.42
C GLN A 257 9.39 -12.65 19.14
N HIS A 258 10.64 -12.39 19.57
CA HIS A 258 11.04 -11.21 20.36
C HIS A 258 11.51 -10.04 19.49
N ILE A 259 11.37 -10.13 18.18
CA ILE A 259 11.76 -9.05 17.27
C ILE A 259 10.80 -7.88 17.46
N ASP A 260 11.35 -6.73 17.80
CA ASP A 260 10.59 -5.49 17.88
C ASP A 260 10.42 -4.91 16.48
N ALA A 261 9.39 -5.37 15.81
CA ALA A 261 9.01 -4.88 14.48
C ALA A 261 7.49 -4.90 14.36
N ARG A 262 7.00 -3.97 13.58
CA ARG A 262 5.56 -3.82 13.34
C ARG A 262 5.31 -3.78 11.84
N ILE A 263 4.14 -4.25 11.45
CA ILE A 263 3.62 -4.18 10.08
C ILE A 263 2.20 -3.62 10.14
N THR A 264 1.78 -3.01 9.08
CA THR A 264 0.40 -2.55 8.96
C THR A 264 -0.36 -3.47 8.03
N GLY A 265 -1.49 -4.00 8.50
CA GLY A 265 -2.27 -4.94 7.70
C GLY A 265 -3.46 -5.50 8.43
N ASN A 266 -4.05 -6.52 7.82
CA ASN A 266 -5.14 -7.30 8.40
C ASN A 266 -4.55 -8.55 9.06
N LEU A 267 -4.72 -8.65 10.38
CA LEU A 267 -4.18 -9.78 11.16
C LEU A 267 -4.73 -11.13 10.67
N THR A 268 -6.02 -11.22 10.43
CA THR A 268 -6.69 -12.46 9.98
C THR A 268 -6.17 -12.89 8.60
N ALA A 269 -5.98 -11.96 7.72
CA ALA A 269 -5.38 -12.24 6.41
C ALA A 269 -3.92 -12.69 6.53
N UNK A 270 -3.13 -12.06 7.27
CA UNK A 270 -1.87 -12.35 7.50
C UNK A 270 -1.68 -13.60 8.10
N GLN A 271 -2.49 -14.00 9.19
CA GLN A 271 -2.56 -15.31 9.86
C GLN A 271 -2.89 -16.43 8.86
N GLY A 272 -4.00 -16.28 8.14
CA GLY A 272 -4.42 -17.27 7.13
C GLY A 272 -3.34 -17.57 6.10
N ALA A 273 -2.65 -16.54 5.62
CA ALA A 273 -1.58 -16.70 4.64
C ALA A 273 -0.37 -17.49 5.21
N VAL A 274 0.03 -17.21 6.44
CA VAL A 274 1.13 -17.94 7.08
C VAL A 274 0.71 -19.38 7.40
N LEU A 275 -0.50 -19.60 7.89
CA LEU A 275 -1.05 -20.96 8.06
C LEU A 275 -1.07 -21.74 6.75
N UNK A 276 -1.24 -21.09 5.70
CA UNK A 276 -1.16 -21.66 4.52
C UNK A 276 0.15 -22.01 4.14
N UNK A 277 1.18 -21.35 4.37
CA UNK A 277 2.42 -21.61 4.21
C UNK A 277 2.83 -22.72 4.97
N ILE A 278 2.43 -22.87 6.28
CA ILE A 278 2.72 -23.96 7.23
C ILE A 278 2.04 -25.27 6.79
N GLN A 279 0.79 -25.21 6.45
CA GLN A 279 0.04 -26.40 5.97
C GLN A 279 0.70 -27.02 4.74
N ASN A 280 1.18 -26.24 3.82
CA ASN A 280 1.92 -26.73 2.64
C ASN A 280 3.24 -27.39 3.05
N ALA A 281 3.94 -26.84 3.98
CA ALA A 281 5.14 -27.46 4.55
C ALA A 281 4.81 -28.77 5.26
N UNK A 282 3.77 -28.71 6.02
CA UNK A 282 3.37 -29.73 6.68
C UNK A 282 3.04 -30.80 5.88
N GLN A 283 2.47 -30.78 4.61
CA GLN A 283 2.05 -31.85 3.70
C GLN A 283 3.20 -32.47 2.87
N ILE A 284 4.25 -31.71 2.67
CA ILE A 284 5.40 -32.12 1.82
C ILE A 284 6.52 -32.75 2.66
N SER A 285 6.67 -32.33 3.90
CA SER A 285 7.74 -32.80 4.80
C SER A 285 7.45 -34.22 5.28
N PRO A 286 8.50 -35.06 5.43
CA PRO A 286 8.35 -36.41 6.00
C PRO A 286 7.82 -36.39 7.43
N UNK A 287 7.32 -37.37 7.89
CA UNK A 287 6.91 -37.53 9.16
C UNK A 287 8.04 -37.29 10.06
N GLU A 288 7.91 -37.03 11.19
CA GLU A 288 8.90 -36.75 12.24
C GLU A 288 9.89 -35.61 11.88
N SER A 289 9.61 -34.88 10.81
CA SER A 289 10.45 -33.76 10.37
C SER A 289 10.19 -32.51 11.21
N THR A 290 11.13 -31.56 11.15
CA THR A 290 11.03 -30.25 11.79
C THR A 290 10.74 -29.19 10.75
N ILE A 291 9.66 -28.44 10.95
CA ILE A 291 9.30 -27.25 10.16
C ILE A 291 9.67 -26.02 10.99
N GLN A 292 10.42 -25.11 10.39
CA GLN A 292 10.84 -23.89 11.07
C GLN A 292 10.05 -22.70 10.53
N VAL A 293 9.46 -21.91 11.44
CA VAL A 293 8.79 -20.63 11.15
C VAL A 293 9.65 -19.53 11.76
N GLN A 294 10.19 -18.68 10.95
CA GLN A 294 11.14 -17.68 11.42
C GLN A 294 10.73 -16.26 10.98
N UNK A 295 10.62 -15.29 11.63
CA UNK A 295 10.46 -14.00 11.38
C UNK A 295 11.75 -13.42 11.44
N ARG A 296 12.18 -12.62 10.71
CA ARG A 296 13.42 -11.82 10.74
C ARG A 296 13.20 -10.46 10.11
N VAL A 297 13.99 -9.49 10.51
CA VAL A 297 14.00 -8.15 9.90
C VAL A 297 15.16 -8.08 8.91
N SER A 298 14.91 -7.60 7.72
CA SER A 298 15.91 -7.37 6.69
C SER A 298 15.62 -6.03 6.01
N ASN A 299 16.37 -5.01 6.39
CA ASN A 299 16.19 -3.65 5.89
C ASN A 299 14.75 -3.16 6.18
N ARG A 300 14.02 -2.76 5.14
CA ARG A 300 12.63 -2.29 5.26
C ARG A 300 11.59 -3.42 5.33
N TRP A 301 12.02 -4.67 5.39
CA TRP A 301 11.12 -5.83 5.31
C TRP A 301 11.05 -6.59 6.63
N LEU A 302 9.86 -6.92 7.08
CA LEU A 302 9.64 -8.05 7.97
C LEU A 302 9.47 -9.27 7.08
N VAL A 303 10.30 -10.28 7.31
CA VAL A 303 10.28 -11.53 6.55
C VAL A 303 9.74 -12.63 7.45
N VAL A 304 8.64 -13.26 7.04
CA VAL A 304 8.08 -14.46 7.66
C VAL A 304 8.46 -15.63 6.76
N ALA A 305 9.39 -16.46 7.20
CA ALA A 305 9.94 -17.57 6.44
C ALA A 305 9.47 -18.89 7.04
N VAL A 306 8.90 -19.78 6.20
CA VAL A 306 8.52 -21.16 6.55
C VAL A 306 9.43 -22.09 5.77
N SER A 307 10.21 -22.91 6.50
CA SER A 307 11.19 -23.84 5.92
C SER A 307 10.73 -25.28 6.15
N UNK A 308 10.56 -26.01 5.11
CA UNK A 308 10.17 -27.27 5.07
C UNK A 308 11.28 -28.11 4.72
N GLN A 309 11.25 -29.43 5.14
CA GLN A 309 12.14 -30.52 4.66
C GLN A 309 11.47 -31.29 3.53
N GLY A 310 12.23 -31.76 2.54
CA GLY A 310 11.62 -32.45 1.41
C GLY A 310 12.47 -32.39 0.13
N PRO A 311 11.89 -32.72 -1.03
CA PRO A 311 12.64 -32.79 -2.29
C PRO A 311 13.07 -31.43 -2.87
N GLY A 312 12.63 -30.32 -2.29
CA GLY A 312 12.86 -29.00 -2.86
C GLY A 312 11.93 -28.69 -4.02
N ILE A 313 12.26 -27.67 -4.79
CA ILE A 313 11.39 -27.14 -5.86
C ILE A 313 12.25 -26.94 -7.10
N THR A 314 11.82 -27.49 -8.23
CA THR A 314 12.50 -27.28 -9.53
C THR A 314 12.31 -25.86 -10.02
N ASP A 315 13.20 -25.39 -10.86
CA ASP A 315 13.11 -24.02 -11.41
C ASP A 315 11.84 -23.83 -12.25
N ALA A 316 11.39 -24.86 -12.94
CA ALA A 316 10.12 -24.85 -13.67
C ALA A 316 8.92 -24.65 -12.71
N THR A 317 8.96 -25.35 -11.57
CA THR A 317 7.91 -25.22 -10.53
C THR A 317 7.94 -23.85 -9.86
N LYS A 318 9.11 -23.27 -9.66
CA LYS A 318 9.23 -21.94 -9.03
C LYS A 318 8.50 -20.85 -9.82
N GLN A 319 8.55 -20.98 -11.11
CA GLN A 319 7.84 -20.04 -11.99
C GLN A 319 6.34 -20.10 -11.85
N UNK A 320 5.74 -21.19 -11.57
CA UNK A 320 4.38 -21.45 -11.46
C UNK A 320 3.91 -21.51 -10.05
N UNK A 321 4.62 -21.65 -9.06
CA UNK A 321 4.22 -21.88 -7.79
C UNK A 321 3.27 -20.94 -7.21
N UNK A 322 3.10 -19.81 -7.70
CA UNK A 322 2.29 -18.78 -7.28
C UNK A 322 1.04 -18.66 -8.10
N GLU A 323 0.96 -19.27 -9.35
CA GLU A 323 -0.21 -19.24 -10.21
C GLU A 323 -1.39 -19.98 -9.60
N PRO A 324 -2.59 -19.44 -9.69
CA PRO A 324 -3.76 -20.18 -9.20
C PRO A 324 -3.97 -21.46 -9.98
N UNK A 325 -4.16 -22.47 -9.11
CA UNK A 325 -4.39 -23.65 -9.62
C UNK A 325 -3.31 -24.48 -9.93
N PHE A 326 -2.19 -24.01 -9.86
CA PHE A 326 -1.01 -24.85 -10.07
C PHE A 326 -0.78 -25.76 -8.86
N THR A 327 -0.72 -27.02 -9.08
CA THR A 327 -0.44 -28.00 -8.02
C THR A 327 0.34 -29.20 -8.56
N THR A 328 1.26 -29.69 -7.77
CA THR A 328 1.96 -30.97 -8.02
C THR A 328 1.35 -32.09 -7.18
N LYS A 329 0.34 -31.79 -6.35
CA LYS A 329 -0.32 -32.75 -5.46
C LYS A 329 -1.55 -33.33 -6.15
N THR A 330 -1.80 -34.62 -5.95
CA THR A 330 -3.00 -35.31 -6.49
C THR A 330 -4.31 -34.77 -5.93
N HIS A 331 -4.29 -34.24 -4.72
CA HIS A 331 -5.47 -33.73 -4.02
C HIS A 331 -5.31 -32.30 -3.53
N GLY A 332 -4.59 -31.47 -4.28
CA GLY A 332 -4.37 -30.07 -3.95
C GLY A 332 -5.23 -29.12 -4.80
N THR A 333 -5.78 -28.10 -4.19
CA THR A 333 -6.54 -27.05 -4.90
C THR A 333 -5.66 -26.20 -5.81
N GLY A 334 -4.36 -26.08 -5.48
CA GLY A 334 -3.47 -25.14 -6.14
C GLY A 334 -3.80 -23.67 -5.82
N LEU A 335 -4.68 -23.41 -4.86
CA LEU A 335 -5.07 -22.04 -4.48
C LEU A 335 -4.27 -21.49 -3.31
N GLY A 336 -3.74 -22.35 -2.43
CA GLY A 336 -3.07 -21.91 -1.20
C GLY A 336 -1.96 -20.88 -1.43
N LEU A 337 -1.00 -21.17 -2.31
CA LEU A 337 0.10 -20.24 -2.59
C LEU A 337 -0.37 -18.99 -3.36
N ALA A 338 -1.39 -19.11 -4.20
CA ALA A 338 -2.01 -17.95 -4.86
C ALA A 338 -2.67 -17.01 -3.84
N VAL A 339 -3.31 -17.57 -2.81
CA VAL A 339 -3.84 -16.80 -1.68
C VAL A 339 -2.71 -16.08 -0.95
N VAL A 340 -1.62 -16.79 -0.61
CA VAL A 340 -0.46 -16.18 0.08
C VAL A 340 0.11 -15.03 -0.75
N GLN A 341 0.24 -15.21 -2.06
CA GLN A 341 0.70 -14.16 -2.96
C GLN A 341 -0.26 -12.95 -2.99
N SER A 342 -1.57 -13.23 -3.04
CA SER A 342 -2.59 -12.18 -3.06
C SER A 342 -2.57 -11.37 -1.75
N VAL A 343 -2.46 -12.05 -0.61
CA VAL A 343 -2.34 -11.39 0.71
C VAL A 343 -1.05 -10.58 0.78
N ALA A 344 0.09 -11.14 0.35
CA ALA A 344 1.36 -10.41 0.34
C ALA A 344 1.25 -9.13 -0.51
N LYS A 345 0.71 -9.24 -1.74
CA LYS A 345 0.51 -8.09 -2.64
C LYS A 345 -0.44 -7.04 -2.05
N ALA A 346 -1.53 -7.47 -1.41
CA ALA A 346 -2.48 -6.55 -0.76
C ALA A 346 -1.82 -5.74 0.36
N HIS A 347 -0.75 -6.30 0.97
CA HIS A 347 0.06 -5.65 2.00
C HIS A 347 1.37 -5.06 1.44
N GLN A 348 1.44 -4.79 0.12
CA GLN A 348 2.60 -4.23 -0.58
C GLN A 348 3.87 -5.07 -0.41
N GLY A 349 3.68 -6.33 -0.10
CA GLY A 349 4.74 -7.31 0.09
C GLY A 349 4.95 -8.20 -1.14
N LYS A 350 5.79 -9.21 -0.96
CA LYS A 350 6.08 -10.20 -1.99
C LYS A 350 6.42 -11.54 -1.35
N ILE A 351 6.39 -12.61 -2.17
CA ILE A 351 6.83 -13.95 -1.78
C ILE A 351 8.13 -14.25 -2.50
N GLN A 352 9.05 -14.89 -1.79
CA GLN A 352 10.26 -15.45 -2.33
C GLN A 352 10.35 -16.93 -1.96
N VAL A 353 10.79 -17.76 -2.90
CA VAL A 353 10.92 -19.20 -2.69
C VAL A 353 12.33 -19.63 -3.07
N THR A 354 13.01 -20.31 -2.13
CA THR A 354 14.38 -20.78 -2.32
C THR A 354 14.51 -22.21 -1.85
N ASN A 355 15.37 -22.99 -2.49
CA ASN A 355 15.76 -24.30 -1.98
C ASN A 355 16.81 -24.14 -0.87
N LEU A 356 16.74 -25.02 0.12
CA LEU A 356 17.70 -25.05 1.22
C LEU A 356 18.90 -25.93 0.83
N PRO A 357 20.11 -25.57 1.26
CA PRO A 357 21.31 -26.37 0.93
C PRO A 357 21.25 -27.81 1.43
N GLU A 358 20.59 -28.02 2.56
CA GLU A 358 20.44 -29.35 3.21
C GLU A 358 19.23 -30.14 2.69
N GLY A 359 18.58 -29.64 1.66
CA GLY A 359 17.34 -30.20 1.11
C GLY A 359 16.10 -29.50 1.62
N GLY A 360 15.04 -29.57 0.81
CA GLY A 360 13.79 -28.88 1.11
C GLY A 360 13.71 -27.45 0.54
N ALA A 361 12.74 -26.71 1.01
CA ALA A 361 12.44 -25.35 0.49
C ALA A 361 12.08 -24.38 1.61
N CYS A 362 12.32 -23.12 1.35
CA CYS A 362 11.94 -22.01 2.21
C CYS A 362 11.00 -21.06 1.45
N PHE A 363 9.84 -20.82 2.01
CA PHE A 363 8.84 -19.87 1.52
C PHE A 363 8.89 -18.65 2.41
N ALA A 364 9.31 -17.51 1.87
CA ALA A 364 9.48 -16.25 2.62
C ALA A 364 8.45 -15.23 2.15
N MET A 365 7.53 -14.87 3.02
CA MET A 365 6.61 -13.73 2.82
C MET A 365 7.30 -12.48 3.37
N MET A 366 7.52 -11.49 2.51
CA MET A 366 8.19 -10.24 2.82
C MET A 366 7.16 -9.12 2.88
N LEU A 367 7.01 -8.50 4.03
CA LEU A 367 6.03 -7.43 4.29
C LEU A 367 6.76 -6.13 4.67
N PRO A 368 6.32 -4.96 4.16
CA PRO A 368 6.95 -3.70 4.57
C PRO A 368 6.79 -3.46 6.07
N ARG A 369 7.88 -3.06 6.72
CA ARG A 369 7.83 -2.65 8.13
C ARG A 369 7.11 -1.32 8.25
N ALA A 370 6.26 -1.20 9.26
CA ALA A 370 5.81 0.10 9.74
C ALA A 370 7.00 0.74 10.48
N PHE A 371 7.38 1.94 10.05
CA PHE A 371 8.38 2.72 10.77
C PHE A 371 7.64 3.52 11.83
N SER A 372 8.08 3.48 13.09
CA SER A 372 7.62 4.42 14.09
C SER A 372 8.01 5.83 13.64
N SER A 373 7.09 6.75 13.75
CA SER A 373 7.28 8.14 13.34
C SER A 373 8.18 8.95 14.29
N ASP A 374 8.96 8.27 15.14
CA ASP A 374 10.01 8.91 15.93
C ASP A 374 11.19 9.22 15.00
N VAL A 375 11.01 10.19 14.12
CA VAL A 375 12.10 10.83 13.41
C VAL A 375 12.82 11.70 14.44
N GLU A 376 13.93 11.21 14.96
CA GLU A 376 14.87 12.10 15.64
C GLU A 376 15.19 13.25 14.69
N PRO A 377 15.08 14.50 15.14
CA PRO A 377 15.51 15.62 14.31
C PRO A 377 17.01 15.44 13.99
N LEU A 378 17.33 15.53 12.72
CA LEU A 378 18.71 15.58 12.24
C LEU A 378 19.42 16.75 12.95
N THR A 379 20.00 16.47 14.11
CA THR A 379 20.84 17.44 14.82
C THR A 379 22.21 17.45 14.16
N SER A 380 22.49 18.58 13.55
CA SER A 380 23.82 19.18 13.29
C SER A 380 24.92 18.27 12.74
N VAL A 381 25.17 18.44 11.46
CA VAL A 381 26.54 18.21 10.91
C VAL A 381 27.47 19.17 11.65
N LYS A 382 28.29 18.66 12.55
CA LYS A 382 29.44 19.43 13.08
C LYS A 382 30.44 19.62 11.94
N GLU A 383 30.68 20.86 11.64
CA GLU A 383 31.80 21.26 10.84
C GLU A 383 33.09 20.82 11.57
N GLY A 384 33.94 20.06 10.90
CA GLY A 384 35.28 19.70 11.31
C GLY A 384 36.20 19.77 10.11
#